data_9415efb00ac240a67c7ef34eab33207d
#
_entry.id   9415efb00ac240a67c7ef34eab33207d
#
_cell.length_a   1.000
_cell.length_b   1.000
_cell.length_c   1.000
_cell.angle_alpha   90.00
_cell.angle_beta   90.00
_cell.angle_gamma   90.00
#
_symmetry.space_group_name_H-M   'P 1'
#
loop_
_entity.id
_entity.type
_entity.pdbx_description
1 polymer ?
#
loop_
_entity_poly.entity_id
_entity_poly.type
_entity_poly.pdbx_seq_one_letter_code
_entity_poly.pdbx_strand_id
1 'polypeptide(L)'
;MKKNLQFLFEHKTLTKEKAKEVLVNIGKGMYNEHEVTAFMTVYLMRSITIEELQGFRDALLELCVKSDLNEFETMDIVGTGGDGKNTFNISTLSCFIVAGAGQKVAKH
;
A
#
# COMPACT_ATOMS: atom_id res chain seq x y z
N MET A 1 -18.96 0.88 -6.67
CA MET A 1 -18.49 -0.23 -5.82
C MET A 1 -19.38 -1.49 -5.90
N LYS A 2 -20.72 -1.42 -5.79
CA LYS A 2 -21.61 -2.61 -5.69
C LYS A 2 -21.33 -3.74 -6.68
N LYS A 3 -21.19 -3.44 -7.98
CA LYS A 3 -20.88 -4.45 -9.01
C LYS A 3 -19.54 -5.16 -8.77
N ASN A 4 -18.52 -4.42 -8.32
CA ASN A 4 -17.21 -5.00 -8.02
C ASN A 4 -17.26 -5.91 -6.79
N LEU A 5 -18.01 -5.50 -5.75
CA LEU A 5 -18.23 -6.33 -4.56
C LEU A 5 -18.97 -7.63 -4.90
N GLN A 6 -20.05 -7.52 -5.68
CA GLN A 6 -20.78 -8.72 -6.13
C GLN A 6 -19.86 -9.70 -6.89
N PHE A 7 -19.04 -9.19 -7.80
CA PHE A 7 -18.06 -9.97 -8.54
C PHE A 7 -17.05 -10.67 -7.62
N LEU A 8 -16.55 -9.95 -6.60
CA LEU A 8 -15.62 -10.50 -5.62
C LEU A 8 -16.29 -11.53 -4.69
N PHE A 9 -17.57 -11.35 -4.34
CA PHE A 9 -18.34 -12.30 -3.53
C PHE A 9 -18.61 -13.62 -4.27
N GLU A 10 -18.57 -13.59 -5.60
CA GLU A 10 -18.61 -14.79 -6.44
C GLU A 10 -17.24 -15.49 -6.55
N HIS A 11 -16.29 -15.17 -5.67
CA HIS A 11 -14.92 -15.70 -5.65
C HIS A 11 -14.09 -15.39 -6.91
N LYS A 12 -14.48 -14.38 -7.68
CA LYS A 12 -13.72 -13.89 -8.83
C LYS A 12 -12.66 -12.89 -8.39
N THR A 13 -11.62 -12.72 -9.20
CA THR A 13 -10.51 -11.81 -8.93
C THR A 13 -10.53 -10.64 -9.91
N LEU A 14 -10.08 -9.47 -9.47
CA LEU A 14 -10.00 -8.29 -10.33
C LEU A 14 -8.81 -8.39 -11.27
N THR A 15 -8.96 -7.85 -12.49
CA THR A 15 -7.79 -7.58 -13.34
C THR A 15 -6.97 -6.45 -12.76
N LYS A 16 -5.72 -6.31 -13.20
CA LYS A 16 -4.82 -5.23 -12.80
C LYS A 16 -5.45 -3.85 -12.98
N GLU A 17 -6.05 -3.59 -14.15
CA GLU A 17 -6.68 -2.32 -14.49
C GLU A 17 -7.86 -2.02 -13.56
N LYS A 18 -8.68 -3.05 -13.31
CA LYS A 18 -9.85 -2.90 -12.46
C LYS A 18 -9.50 -2.70 -10.98
N ALA A 19 -8.49 -3.40 -10.51
CA ALA A 19 -7.94 -3.21 -9.16
C ALA A 19 -7.39 -1.79 -8.98
N LYS A 20 -6.62 -1.29 -9.97
CA LYS A 20 -6.14 0.09 -9.99
C LYS A 20 -7.29 1.10 -9.94
N GLU A 21 -8.28 0.96 -10.84
CA GLU A 21 -9.45 1.85 -10.90
C GLU A 21 -10.19 1.92 -9.55
N VAL A 22 -10.43 0.77 -8.95
CA VAL A 22 -11.15 0.70 -7.67
C VAL A 22 -10.38 1.44 -6.58
N LEU A 23 -9.08 1.21 -6.45
CA LEU A 23 -8.27 1.85 -5.41
C LEU A 23 -8.11 3.37 -5.65
N VAL A 24 -7.94 3.81 -6.89
CA VAL A 24 -7.94 5.24 -7.24
C VAL A 24 -9.26 5.90 -6.83
N ASN A 25 -10.39 5.25 -7.10
CA ASN A 25 -11.70 5.76 -6.73
C ASN A 25 -11.92 5.78 -5.20
N ILE A 26 -11.36 4.81 -4.46
CA ILE A 26 -11.33 4.86 -2.99
C ILE A 26 -10.54 6.09 -2.52
N GLY A 27 -9.35 6.30 -3.04
CA GLY A 27 -8.50 7.43 -2.68
C GLY A 27 -9.11 8.80 -3.02
N LYS A 28 -9.97 8.85 -4.04
CA LYS A 28 -10.73 10.05 -4.41
C LYS A 28 -12.05 10.23 -3.62
N GLY A 29 -12.35 9.35 -2.67
CA GLY A 29 -13.57 9.43 -1.87
C GLY A 29 -14.86 9.14 -2.63
N MET A 30 -14.79 8.41 -3.76
CA MET A 30 -15.95 8.10 -4.61
C MET A 30 -16.87 7.01 -4.03
N TYR A 31 -16.47 6.37 -2.95
CA TYR A 31 -17.20 5.29 -2.30
C TYR A 31 -17.43 5.60 -0.83
N ASN A 32 -18.55 5.14 -0.28
CA ASN A 32 -18.83 5.31 1.14
C ASN A 32 -17.99 4.31 1.98
N GLU A 33 -17.86 4.60 3.27
CA GLU A 33 -17.06 3.81 4.21
C GLU A 33 -17.49 2.35 4.29
N HIS A 34 -18.78 2.06 4.20
CA HIS A 34 -19.30 0.68 4.25
C HIS A 34 -18.88 -0.12 3.02
N GLU A 35 -18.88 0.51 1.84
CA GLU A 35 -18.42 -0.12 0.60
C GLU A 35 -16.92 -0.37 0.64
N VAL A 36 -16.14 0.55 1.19
CA VAL A 36 -14.68 0.40 1.37
C VAL A 36 -14.39 -0.70 2.38
N THR A 37 -15.08 -0.72 3.52
CA THR A 37 -14.93 -1.77 4.54
C THR A 37 -15.25 -3.14 3.96
N ALA A 38 -16.36 -3.29 3.24
CA ALA A 38 -16.71 -4.55 2.59
C ALA A 38 -15.64 -4.99 1.58
N PHE A 39 -15.07 -4.06 0.81
CA PHE A 39 -13.99 -4.34 -0.13
C PHE A 39 -12.73 -4.83 0.58
N MET A 40 -12.30 -4.16 1.65
CA MET A 40 -11.14 -4.59 2.44
C MET A 40 -11.35 -5.96 3.08
N THR A 41 -12.56 -6.24 3.57
CA THR A 41 -12.90 -7.53 4.19
C THR A 41 -12.71 -8.70 3.23
N VAL A 42 -12.96 -8.53 1.93
CA VAL A 42 -12.71 -9.58 0.93
C VAL A 42 -11.24 -10.00 0.95
N TYR A 43 -10.32 -9.05 1.05
CA TYR A 43 -8.87 -9.31 1.06
C TYR A 43 -8.33 -9.80 2.42
N LEU A 44 -9.13 -9.70 3.48
CA LEU A 44 -8.85 -10.39 4.75
C LEU A 44 -9.25 -11.87 4.68
N MET A 45 -10.25 -12.21 3.86
CA MET A 45 -10.79 -13.57 3.77
C MET A 45 -10.11 -14.44 2.70
N ARG A 46 -9.44 -13.84 1.75
CA ARG A 46 -8.72 -14.53 0.67
C ARG A 46 -7.39 -13.87 0.34
N SER A 47 -6.49 -14.65 -0.23
CA SER A 47 -5.22 -14.11 -0.73
C SER A 47 -5.44 -13.16 -1.91
N ILE A 48 -4.65 -12.10 -1.96
CA ILE A 48 -4.57 -11.19 -3.09
C ILE A 48 -3.84 -11.88 -4.26
N THR A 49 -4.28 -11.65 -5.49
CA THR A 49 -3.55 -12.11 -6.69
C THR A 49 -2.44 -11.14 -7.05
N ILE A 50 -1.48 -11.61 -7.85
CA ILE A 50 -0.38 -10.76 -8.35
C ILE A 50 -0.91 -9.61 -9.19
N GLU A 51 -1.91 -9.84 -10.03
CA GLU A 51 -2.54 -8.81 -10.86
C GLU A 51 -3.23 -7.73 -10.00
N GLU A 52 -3.99 -8.13 -9.00
CA GLU A 52 -4.64 -7.22 -8.06
C GLU A 52 -3.59 -6.38 -7.30
N LEU A 53 -2.53 -7.03 -6.79
CA LEU A 53 -1.45 -6.37 -6.09
C LEU A 53 -0.74 -5.33 -6.97
N GLN A 54 -0.45 -5.68 -8.22
CA GLN A 54 0.14 -4.75 -9.19
C GLN A 54 -0.79 -3.55 -9.46
N GLY A 55 -2.08 -3.80 -9.60
CA GLY A 55 -3.07 -2.74 -9.79
C GLY A 55 -3.14 -1.79 -8.59
N PHE A 56 -3.14 -2.33 -7.38
CA PHE A 56 -3.13 -1.52 -6.15
C PHE A 56 -1.83 -0.72 -6.01
N ARG A 57 -0.68 -1.32 -6.28
CA ARG A 57 0.60 -0.61 -6.31
C ARG A 57 0.56 0.57 -7.29
N ASP A 58 0.11 0.35 -8.52
CA ASP A 58 0.05 1.39 -9.54
C ASP A 58 -0.91 2.53 -9.15
N ALA A 59 -2.01 2.20 -8.46
CA ALA A 59 -2.93 3.20 -7.90
C ALA A 59 -2.28 4.03 -6.79
N LEU A 60 -1.57 3.39 -5.86
CA LEU A 60 -0.86 4.09 -4.77
C LEU A 60 0.22 5.03 -5.33
N LEU A 61 0.98 4.58 -6.33
CA LEU A 61 1.98 5.42 -7.00
C LEU A 61 1.36 6.63 -7.74
N GLU A 62 0.13 6.49 -8.23
CA GLU A 62 -0.60 7.60 -8.85
C GLU A 62 -1.13 8.60 -7.81
N LEU A 63 -1.57 8.11 -6.66
CA LEU A 63 -2.19 8.92 -5.61
C LEU A 63 -1.18 9.54 -4.65
N CYS A 64 0.03 8.99 -4.55
CA CYS A 64 1.03 9.46 -3.60
C CYS A 64 1.51 10.87 -3.92
N VAL A 65 1.81 11.62 -2.86
CA VAL A 65 2.54 12.89 -2.98
C VAL A 65 3.99 12.57 -3.34
N LYS A 66 4.43 13.05 -4.50
CA LYS A 66 5.79 12.84 -4.96
C LYS A 66 6.74 13.78 -4.24
N SER A 67 7.74 13.22 -3.59
CA SER A 67 8.89 13.96 -3.04
C SER A 67 10.13 13.57 -3.83
N ASP A 68 10.78 14.54 -4.46
CA ASP A 68 12.02 14.28 -5.18
C ASP A 68 13.20 14.45 -4.21
N LEU A 69 13.84 13.34 -3.90
CA LEU A 69 15.02 13.29 -3.02
C LEU A 69 16.28 12.84 -3.79
N ASN A 70 16.21 12.75 -5.12
CA ASN A 70 17.31 12.22 -5.95
C ASN A 70 18.61 13.00 -5.77
N GLU A 71 18.55 14.31 -5.62
CA GLU A 71 19.72 15.17 -5.40
C GLU A 71 20.44 14.93 -4.05
N PHE A 72 19.78 14.26 -3.10
CA PHE A 72 20.34 13.99 -1.78
C PHE A 72 21.03 12.64 -1.67
N GLU A 73 20.91 11.77 -2.66
CA GLU A 73 21.46 10.40 -2.64
C GLU A 73 21.13 9.65 -1.34
N THR A 74 19.86 9.70 -0.95
CA THR A 74 19.39 9.13 0.32
C THR A 74 19.20 7.62 0.22
N MET A 75 19.45 6.92 1.32
CA MET A 75 19.08 5.53 1.52
C MET A 75 17.72 5.47 2.22
N ASP A 76 16.76 4.72 1.64
CA ASP A 76 15.49 4.44 2.29
C ASP A 76 15.62 3.24 3.24
N ILE A 77 15.21 3.42 4.49
CA ILE A 77 15.24 2.38 5.52
C ILE A 77 13.85 2.23 6.11
N VAL A 78 13.14 1.19 5.67
CA VAL A 78 11.77 0.91 6.08
C VAL A 78 11.56 -0.55 6.41
N GLY A 79 10.73 -0.82 7.41
CA GLY A 79 10.20 -2.16 7.68
C GLY A 79 8.83 -2.32 7.04
N THR A 80 8.48 -3.53 6.64
CA THR A 80 7.18 -3.83 6.02
C THR A 80 6.00 -3.64 6.98
N GLY A 81 6.25 -3.73 8.30
CA GLY A 81 5.19 -3.63 9.30
C GLY A 81 4.19 -4.80 9.25
N GLY A 82 3.10 -4.69 10.01
CA GLY A 82 1.95 -5.59 9.89
C GLY A 82 2.16 -7.04 10.33
N ASP A 83 3.26 -7.37 10.99
CA ASP A 83 3.57 -8.74 11.46
C ASP A 83 2.82 -9.14 12.75
N GLY A 84 2.05 -8.20 13.32
CA GLY A 84 1.30 -8.41 14.57
C GLY A 84 2.17 -8.58 15.82
N LYS A 85 3.48 -8.31 15.72
CA LYS A 85 4.42 -8.47 16.83
C LYS A 85 4.78 -7.13 17.45
N ASN A 86 4.71 -7.04 18.76
CA ASN A 86 5.20 -5.90 19.55
C ASN A 86 6.71 -6.00 19.73
N THR A 87 7.46 -5.93 18.65
CA THR A 87 8.93 -5.95 18.68
C THR A 87 9.49 -4.54 18.63
N PHE A 88 10.72 -4.39 19.09
CA PHE A 88 11.49 -3.17 18.97
C PHE A 88 11.62 -2.74 17.50
N ASN A 89 11.45 -1.45 17.20
CA ASN A 89 11.51 -0.94 15.83
C ASN A 89 12.96 -0.85 15.34
N ILE A 90 13.44 -1.98 14.82
CA ILE A 90 14.81 -2.13 14.30
C ILE A 90 15.08 -1.13 13.16
N SER A 91 14.10 -0.89 12.27
CA SER A 91 14.26 0.04 11.15
C SER A 91 14.54 1.46 11.63
N THR A 92 13.84 1.93 12.65
CA THR A 92 14.07 3.26 13.22
C THR A 92 15.44 3.37 13.86
N LEU A 93 15.89 2.37 14.63
CA LEU A 93 17.24 2.39 15.19
C LEU A 93 18.31 2.38 14.11
N SER A 94 18.14 1.54 13.08
CA SER A 94 19.06 1.45 11.95
C SER A 94 19.23 2.78 11.23
N CYS A 95 18.17 3.60 11.12
CA CYS A 95 18.26 4.93 10.53
C CYS A 95 19.25 5.83 11.29
N PHE A 96 19.22 5.82 12.62
CA PHE A 96 20.14 6.62 13.43
C PHE A 96 21.59 6.15 13.29
N ILE A 97 21.81 4.83 13.24
CA ILE A 97 23.16 4.25 13.08
C ILE A 97 23.72 4.62 11.71
N VAL A 98 22.95 4.45 10.65
CA VAL A 98 23.37 4.75 9.27
C VAL A 98 23.61 6.25 9.09
N ALA A 99 22.76 7.11 9.65
CA ALA A 99 22.96 8.56 9.65
C ALA A 99 24.22 8.96 10.45
N GLY A 100 24.45 8.32 11.60
CA GLY A 100 25.65 8.53 12.40
C GLY A 100 26.94 8.10 11.68
N ALA A 101 26.86 7.13 10.77
CA ALA A 101 27.98 6.74 9.90
C ALA A 101 28.19 7.71 8.70
N GLY A 102 27.40 8.77 8.58
CA GLY A 102 27.55 9.81 7.56
C GLY A 102 26.71 9.59 6.30
N GLN A 103 25.90 8.53 6.22
CA GLN A 103 25.01 8.30 5.09
C GLN A 103 23.69 9.06 5.26
N LYS A 104 23.24 9.76 4.22
CA LYS A 104 21.92 10.42 4.24
C LYS A 104 20.81 9.37 4.20
N VAL A 105 19.81 9.52 5.05
CA VAL A 105 18.70 8.59 5.20
C VAL A 105 17.37 9.30 4.95
N ALA A 106 16.51 8.67 4.18
CA ALA A 106 15.10 9.02 4.09
C ALA A 106 14.27 7.97 4.84
N LYS A 107 13.31 8.42 5.65
CA LYS A 107 12.39 7.54 6.36
C LYS A 107 10.99 8.15 6.37
N HIS A 108 10.01 7.33 6.05
CA HIS A 108 8.58 7.65 6.16
C HIS A 108 7.92 6.95 7.35
#